data_f2a9e5c9fd8a9f3fb9d5c93cee8e9f9d
#
_entry.id   f2a9e5c9fd8a9f3fb9d5c93cee8e9f9d
#
_cell.length_a   1.000
_cell.length_b   1.000
_cell.length_c   1.000
_cell.angle_alpha   90.00
_cell.angle_beta   90.00
_cell.angle_gamma   90.00
#
_symmetry.space_group_name_H-M   'P 1'
#
loop_
_entity.id
_entity.type
_entity.pdbx_description
1 polymer ?
#
loop_
_entity_poly.entity_id
_entity_poly.type
_entity_poly.pdbx_seq_one_letter_code
_entity_poly.pdbx_strand_id
1 'polypeptide(L)'
;MTEYSTDEAPGRLGPTATTEAVPGEVGRVRTEYSPEHDGDPDPGEIVWTWVPYEENDGRGKDRPVLVVAREPAGTFLAVQLSSKQRNGDRDWVPIGSGPWDRSGRDSWVAVDRVLRLHEDGMRREACALDRMRFNLVRHRLRERYGWN
;
A
#
# COMPACT_ATOMS: atom_id res chain seq x y z
N MET A 1 5.53 7.71 -29.76
CA MET A 1 5.53 7.05 -28.47
C MET A 1 4.94 7.97 -27.43
N THR A 2 4.08 7.43 -26.64
CA THR A 2 3.46 8.23 -25.59
C THR A 2 4.14 7.88 -24.28
N GLU A 3 4.80 8.83 -23.70
CA GLU A 3 5.26 8.71 -22.34
C GLU A 3 4.16 9.22 -21.43
N TYR A 4 4.04 8.60 -20.28
CA TYR A 4 3.24 9.22 -19.24
C TYR A 4 3.85 10.56 -18.88
N SER A 5 3.08 11.62 -18.98
CA SER A 5 3.41 12.78 -18.19
C SER A 5 3.25 12.37 -16.73
N THR A 6 3.95 13.02 -15.82
CA THR A 6 3.80 12.73 -14.40
C THR A 6 2.35 12.92 -13.94
N ASP A 7 1.56 13.73 -14.68
CA ASP A 7 0.16 13.97 -14.37
C ASP A 7 -0.74 12.78 -14.70
N GLU A 8 -0.27 11.87 -15.56
CA GLU A 8 -1.02 10.69 -16.00
C GLU A 8 -0.71 9.43 -15.18
N ALA A 9 0.23 9.52 -14.24
CA ALA A 9 0.56 8.38 -13.40
C ALA A 9 -0.67 7.93 -12.59
N PRO A 10 -1.01 6.61 -12.61
CA PRO A 10 -2.15 6.12 -11.84
C PRO A 10 -2.08 6.52 -10.38
N GLY A 11 -3.18 7.04 -9.85
CA GLY A 11 -3.27 7.46 -8.46
C GLY A 11 -2.71 8.84 -8.15
N ARG A 12 -2.26 9.60 -9.15
CA ARG A 12 -1.66 10.91 -8.89
C ARG A 12 -2.68 12.03 -8.77
N LEU A 13 -3.64 12.10 -9.67
CA LEU A 13 -4.56 13.24 -9.76
C LEU A 13 -6.01 12.80 -9.88
N GLY A 14 -6.91 13.72 -9.57
CA GLY A 14 -8.33 13.56 -9.77
C GLY A 14 -9.02 12.74 -8.70
N PRO A 15 -10.27 12.31 -8.96
CA PRO A 15 -11.08 11.59 -7.97
C PRO A 15 -10.52 10.24 -7.54
N THR A 16 -9.62 9.65 -8.36
CA THR A 16 -9.01 8.34 -8.07
C THR A 16 -7.60 8.47 -7.51
N ALA A 17 -7.17 9.68 -7.13
CA ALA A 17 -5.84 9.91 -6.59
C ALA A 17 -5.65 9.16 -5.27
N THR A 18 -4.44 8.61 -5.09
CA THR A 18 -4.02 8.05 -3.82
C THR A 18 -3.86 9.18 -2.82
N THR A 19 -4.46 9.03 -1.66
CA THR A 19 -4.39 10.03 -0.58
C THR A 19 -3.91 9.39 0.69
N GLU A 20 -3.43 10.22 1.62
CA GLU A 20 -3.14 9.74 2.95
C GLU A 20 -4.42 9.68 3.75
N ALA A 21 -4.67 8.54 4.41
CA ALA A 21 -5.80 8.37 5.30
C ALA A 21 -5.36 8.65 6.73
N VAL A 22 -6.23 9.29 7.51
CA VAL A 22 -5.99 9.53 8.93
C VAL A 22 -6.58 8.34 9.69
N PRO A 23 -5.76 7.50 10.35
CA PRO A 23 -6.26 6.25 10.94
C PRO A 23 -7.41 6.44 11.93
N GLY A 24 -7.43 7.54 12.67
CA GLY A 24 -8.52 7.83 13.60
C GLY A 24 -9.83 8.25 12.94
N GLU A 25 -9.82 8.55 11.65
CA GLU A 25 -10.98 9.03 10.90
C GLU A 25 -11.58 7.96 9.97
N VAL A 26 -10.91 6.84 9.78
CA VAL A 26 -11.38 5.79 8.87
C VAL A 26 -12.44 4.88 9.49
N GLY A 27 -12.81 5.09 10.72
CA GLY A 27 -13.78 4.26 11.42
C GLY A 27 -13.20 2.92 11.84
N ARG A 28 -14.06 1.92 11.90
CA ARG A 28 -13.61 0.56 12.24
C ARG A 28 -12.97 -0.07 11.01
N VAL A 29 -11.70 -0.45 11.14
CA VAL A 29 -10.98 -1.13 10.08
C VAL A 29 -10.87 -2.60 10.42
N ARG A 30 -11.25 -3.43 9.46
CA ARG A 30 -11.03 -4.87 9.54
C ARG A 30 -10.01 -5.23 8.48
N THR A 31 -8.81 -5.57 8.89
CA THR A 31 -7.82 -6.09 7.96
C THR A 31 -8.23 -7.49 7.53
N GLU A 32 -7.97 -7.83 6.27
CA GLU A 32 -8.25 -9.17 5.76
C GLU A 32 -7.12 -9.65 4.87
N TYR A 33 -7.01 -10.94 4.72
CA TYR A 33 -6.07 -11.57 3.81
C TYR A 33 -6.86 -12.46 2.85
N SER A 34 -7.08 -11.96 1.65
CA SER A 34 -7.89 -12.66 0.65
C SER A 34 -7.40 -12.41 -0.78
N PRO A 35 -6.10 -12.62 -1.06
CA PRO A 35 -5.59 -12.40 -2.41
C PRO A 35 -6.19 -13.43 -3.37
N GLU A 36 -6.78 -12.93 -4.45
CA GLU A 36 -7.37 -13.75 -5.51
C GLU A 36 -6.95 -13.21 -6.87
N HIS A 37 -6.82 -14.11 -7.85
CA HIS A 37 -6.49 -13.72 -9.23
C HIS A 37 -7.78 -13.49 -10.02
N ASP A 38 -8.59 -12.54 -9.58
CA ASP A 38 -9.92 -12.29 -10.15
C ASP A 38 -10.01 -11.00 -10.97
N GLY A 39 -8.91 -10.32 -11.18
CA GLY A 39 -8.89 -9.04 -11.88
C GLY A 39 -9.13 -7.83 -10.98
N ASP A 40 -9.59 -8.01 -9.75
CA ASP A 40 -9.80 -6.93 -8.79
C ASP A 40 -8.67 -6.88 -7.77
N PRO A 41 -8.30 -5.72 -7.23
CA PRO A 41 -7.34 -5.64 -6.15
C PRO A 41 -7.93 -6.25 -4.88
N ASP A 42 -7.14 -7.05 -4.18
CA ASP A 42 -7.59 -7.72 -2.96
C ASP A 42 -6.63 -7.48 -1.80
N PRO A 43 -7.13 -7.42 -0.56
CA PRO A 43 -6.26 -7.38 0.60
C PRO A 43 -5.30 -8.57 0.63
N GLY A 44 -4.04 -8.29 0.87
CA GLY A 44 -2.96 -9.27 0.77
C GLY A 44 -2.15 -9.15 -0.50
N GLU A 45 -2.61 -8.36 -1.46
CA GLU A 45 -1.88 -8.10 -2.70
C GLU A 45 -1.02 -6.85 -2.61
N ILE A 46 0.11 -6.89 -3.29
CA ILE A 46 0.98 -5.72 -3.48
C ILE A 46 0.69 -5.19 -4.88
N VAL A 47 0.32 -3.92 -4.94
CA VAL A 47 0.01 -3.21 -6.19
C VAL A 47 0.86 -1.95 -6.27
N TRP A 48 0.93 -1.34 -7.46
CA TRP A 48 1.70 -0.11 -7.66
C TRP A 48 0.76 1.07 -7.83
N THR A 49 1.08 2.16 -7.16
CA THR A 49 0.36 3.42 -7.28
C THR A 49 1.27 4.60 -6.98
N TRP A 50 0.86 5.77 -7.44
CA TRP A 50 1.51 7.02 -7.05
C TRP A 50 1.28 7.26 -5.55
N VAL A 51 2.35 7.45 -4.81
CA VAL A 51 2.29 7.76 -3.38
C VAL A 51 2.81 9.16 -3.16
N PRO A 52 1.98 10.07 -2.63
CA PRO A 52 2.44 11.42 -2.33
C PRO A 52 3.48 11.37 -1.19
N TYR A 53 4.46 12.26 -1.27
CA TYR A 53 5.42 12.42 -0.17
C TYR A 53 4.70 12.96 1.06
N GLU A 54 5.28 12.75 2.24
CA GLU A 54 4.68 13.18 3.50
C GLU A 54 4.44 14.68 3.55
N GLU A 55 5.23 15.46 2.83
CA GLU A 55 5.10 16.91 2.73
C GLU A 55 3.80 17.36 2.07
N ASN A 56 3.13 16.47 1.29
CA ASN A 56 1.87 16.76 0.60
C ASN A 56 1.92 18.03 -0.24
N ASP A 57 3.03 18.23 -0.95
CA ASP A 57 3.26 19.41 -1.76
C ASP A 57 3.07 19.17 -3.26
N GLY A 58 2.39 18.10 -3.62
CA GLY A 58 2.16 17.68 -5.00
C GLY A 58 3.24 16.75 -5.55
N ARG A 59 4.32 16.56 -4.82
CA ARG A 59 5.38 15.60 -5.20
C ARG A 59 5.08 14.23 -4.64
N GLY A 60 5.59 13.23 -5.31
CA GLY A 60 5.46 11.86 -4.88
C GLY A 60 6.23 10.94 -5.78
N LYS A 61 5.96 9.66 -5.67
CA LYS A 61 6.65 8.64 -6.44
C LYS A 61 5.75 7.42 -6.61
N ASP A 62 5.86 6.78 -7.76
CA ASP A 62 5.23 5.47 -7.98
C ASP A 62 5.92 4.44 -7.08
N ARG A 63 5.12 3.74 -6.25
CA ARG A 63 5.66 2.79 -5.27
C ARG A 63 4.78 1.55 -5.16
N PRO A 64 5.36 0.41 -4.77
CA PRO A 64 4.54 -0.73 -4.37
C PRO A 64 3.90 -0.47 -3.00
N VAL A 65 2.65 -0.87 -2.86
CA VAL A 65 1.89 -0.77 -1.61
C VAL A 65 1.19 -2.09 -1.33
N LEU A 66 1.06 -2.43 -0.06
CA LEU A 66 0.35 -3.62 0.38
C LEU A 66 -1.08 -3.23 0.75
N VAL A 67 -2.05 -3.81 0.06
CA VAL A 67 -3.46 -3.62 0.38
C VAL A 67 -3.79 -4.45 1.61
N VAL A 68 -4.35 -3.81 2.64
CA VAL A 68 -4.62 -4.47 3.93
C VAL A 68 -6.09 -4.55 4.28
N ALA A 69 -6.93 -3.71 3.69
CA ALA A 69 -8.36 -3.69 4.01
C ALA A 69 -9.18 -3.08 2.88
N ARG A 70 -10.46 -3.45 2.85
CA ARG A 70 -11.48 -2.80 2.01
C ARG A 70 -12.26 -1.84 2.87
N GLU A 71 -12.65 -0.71 2.29
CA GLU A 71 -13.58 0.21 2.94
C GLU A 71 -14.99 0.03 2.37
N PRO A 72 -16.04 0.30 3.16
CA PRO A 72 -17.42 0.12 2.68
C PRO A 72 -17.76 0.93 1.44
N ALA A 73 -17.09 2.05 1.23
CA ALA A 73 -17.31 2.92 0.07
C ALA A 73 -16.63 2.43 -1.22
N GLY A 74 -15.93 1.30 -1.18
CA GLY A 74 -15.28 0.72 -2.37
C GLY A 74 -13.82 1.11 -2.56
N THR A 75 -13.26 1.87 -1.65
CA THR A 75 -11.83 2.18 -1.63
C THR A 75 -11.07 1.15 -0.81
N PHE A 76 -9.74 1.26 -0.80
CA PHE A 76 -8.85 0.33 -0.11
C PHE A 76 -7.90 1.08 0.80
N LEU A 77 -7.53 0.47 1.90
CA LEU A 77 -6.45 0.96 2.75
C LEU A 77 -5.20 0.14 2.49
N ALA A 78 -4.07 0.83 2.42
CA ALA A 78 -2.81 0.20 2.09
C ALA A 78 -1.65 0.88 2.83
N VAL A 79 -0.53 0.17 2.86
CA VAL A 79 0.71 0.67 3.46
C VAL A 79 1.84 0.52 2.45
N GLN A 80 2.72 1.51 2.38
CA GLN A 80 3.76 1.55 1.36
C GLN A 80 4.92 0.63 1.69
N LEU A 81 5.59 0.16 0.63
CA LEU A 81 6.85 -0.58 0.73
C LEU A 81 8.02 0.33 0.39
N SER A 82 9.18 0.01 0.95
CA SER A 82 10.45 0.65 0.61
C SER A 82 11.55 -0.41 0.57
N SER A 83 12.49 -0.26 -0.36
CA SER A 83 13.69 -1.09 -0.41
C SER A 83 14.86 -0.44 0.34
N LYS A 84 14.68 0.73 0.91
CA LYS A 84 15.68 1.37 1.75
C LYS A 84 15.73 0.67 3.10
N GLN A 85 16.94 0.31 3.53
CA GLN A 85 17.13 -0.41 4.80
C GLN A 85 16.60 0.39 5.99
N ARG A 86 15.81 -0.30 6.85
CA ARG A 86 15.09 0.31 7.97
C ARG A 86 15.25 -0.52 9.24
N ASN A 87 16.40 -1.14 9.42
CA ASN A 87 16.64 -2.03 10.56
C ASN A 87 16.43 -1.29 11.89
N GLY A 88 15.69 -1.93 12.80
CA GLY A 88 15.43 -1.40 14.13
C GLY A 88 14.41 -0.27 14.21
N ASP A 89 13.84 0.14 13.08
CA ASP A 89 12.81 1.18 13.06
C ASP A 89 11.44 0.56 13.29
N ARG A 90 10.77 0.98 14.36
CA ARG A 90 9.45 0.44 14.73
C ARG A 90 8.34 0.81 13.76
N ASP A 91 8.54 1.83 12.94
CA ASP A 91 7.57 2.25 11.94
C ASP A 91 7.62 1.39 10.69
N TRP A 92 8.57 0.47 10.61
CA TRP A 92 8.81 -0.37 9.44
C TRP A 92 8.88 -1.84 9.81
N VAL A 93 8.17 -2.67 9.03
CA VAL A 93 8.17 -4.12 9.20
C VAL A 93 8.96 -4.76 8.07
N PRO A 94 10.04 -5.50 8.35
CA PRO A 94 10.77 -6.19 7.30
C PRO A 94 9.95 -7.36 6.75
N ILE A 95 9.86 -7.46 5.42
CA ILE A 95 9.13 -8.54 4.74
C ILE A 95 10.00 -9.32 3.75
N GLY A 96 11.29 -9.00 3.67
CA GLY A 96 12.21 -9.69 2.76
C GLY A 96 11.96 -9.33 1.30
N SER A 97 12.49 -10.15 0.40
CA SER A 97 12.38 -9.94 -1.04
C SER A 97 11.20 -10.70 -1.64
N GLY A 98 10.80 -10.32 -2.84
CA GLY A 98 9.73 -10.98 -3.57
C GLY A 98 9.52 -10.38 -4.96
N PRO A 99 8.53 -10.90 -5.70
CA PRO A 99 8.32 -10.50 -7.11
C PRO A 99 7.96 -9.04 -7.32
N TRP A 100 7.58 -8.33 -6.27
CA TRP A 100 7.30 -6.88 -6.37
C TRP A 100 8.57 -6.03 -6.59
N ASP A 101 9.75 -6.57 -6.37
CA ASP A 101 11.01 -5.90 -6.64
C ASP A 101 11.84 -6.75 -7.61
N ARG A 102 11.98 -6.27 -8.84
CA ARG A 102 12.72 -6.97 -9.89
C ARG A 102 14.19 -7.17 -9.57
N SER A 103 14.74 -6.29 -8.74
CA SER A 103 16.15 -6.38 -8.31
C SER A 103 16.36 -7.39 -7.19
N GLY A 104 15.30 -7.96 -6.63
CA GLY A 104 15.40 -8.93 -5.55
C GLY A 104 15.85 -8.33 -4.22
N ARG A 105 15.70 -7.03 -4.04
CA ARG A 105 16.07 -6.35 -2.79
C ARG A 105 15.08 -6.66 -1.70
N ASP A 106 15.56 -6.63 -0.46
CA ASP A 106 14.67 -6.71 0.69
C ASP A 106 13.79 -5.47 0.77
N SER A 107 12.59 -5.66 1.30
CA SER A 107 11.61 -4.59 1.44
C SER A 107 11.12 -4.48 2.88
N TRP A 108 10.68 -3.29 3.23
CA TRP A 108 10.06 -2.98 4.50
C TRP A 108 8.71 -2.33 4.25
N VAL A 109 7.76 -2.58 5.13
CA VAL A 109 6.41 -2.02 5.05
C VAL A 109 6.27 -0.94 6.11
N ALA A 110 5.87 0.26 5.70
CA ALA A 110 5.62 1.37 6.61
C ALA A 110 4.28 1.18 7.32
N VAL A 111 4.28 1.23 8.64
CA VAL A 111 3.04 1.13 9.42
C VAL A 111 2.64 2.45 10.09
N ASP A 112 3.46 3.49 9.93
CA ASP A 112 3.19 4.82 10.48
C ASP A 112 2.33 5.71 9.58
N ARG A 113 2.04 5.23 8.36
CA ARG A 113 1.31 6.00 7.36
C ARG A 113 0.38 5.09 6.58
N VAL A 114 -0.89 5.43 6.58
CA VAL A 114 -1.93 4.68 5.87
C VAL A 114 -2.37 5.46 4.65
N LEU A 115 -2.52 4.75 3.54
CA LEU A 115 -2.92 5.33 2.26
C LEU A 115 -4.31 4.82 1.90
N ARG A 116 -5.11 5.70 1.28
CA ARG A 116 -6.38 5.32 0.67
C ARG A 116 -6.20 5.23 -0.83
N LEU A 117 -6.53 4.07 -1.38
CA LEU A 117 -6.40 3.79 -2.79
C LEU A 117 -7.77 3.63 -3.44
N HIS A 118 -7.84 4.05 -4.70
CA HIS A 118 -8.99 3.80 -5.56
C HIS A 118 -8.61 2.75 -6.60
N GLU A 119 -9.54 1.88 -6.94
CA GLU A 119 -9.30 0.81 -7.91
C GLU A 119 -8.72 1.33 -9.22
N ASP A 120 -9.30 2.42 -9.74
CA ASP A 120 -8.85 3.02 -10.99
C ASP A 120 -7.55 3.82 -10.86
N GLY A 121 -7.07 4.00 -9.65
CA GLY A 121 -5.85 4.75 -9.36
C GLY A 121 -4.63 3.87 -9.11
N MET A 122 -4.66 2.60 -9.46
CA MET A 122 -3.53 1.71 -9.22
C MET A 122 -3.20 0.87 -10.44
N ARG A 123 -1.92 0.54 -10.58
CA ARG A 123 -1.49 -0.47 -11.55
C ARG A 123 -1.47 -1.82 -10.86
N ARG A 124 -2.10 -2.77 -11.51
CA ARG A 124 -2.16 -4.11 -10.94
C ARG A 124 -1.08 -5.04 -11.50
N GLU A 125 0.14 -4.68 -11.30
CA GLU A 125 1.23 -5.65 -11.38
C GLU A 125 1.24 -6.44 -10.09
N ALA A 126 0.07 -6.97 -9.75
CA ALA A 126 -0.18 -7.50 -8.43
C ALA A 126 0.53 -8.81 -8.20
N CYS A 127 1.10 -8.93 -7.02
CA CYS A 127 1.54 -10.21 -6.51
C CYS A 127 1.03 -10.33 -5.07
N ALA A 128 0.67 -11.55 -4.69
CA ALA A 128 0.23 -11.80 -3.32
C ALA A 128 1.44 -11.87 -2.40
N LEU A 129 1.33 -11.20 -1.25
CA LEU A 129 2.23 -11.45 -0.14
C LEU A 129 1.75 -12.72 0.56
N ASP A 130 2.68 -13.56 1.04
CA ASP A 130 2.27 -14.76 1.76
C ASP A 130 1.63 -14.42 3.11
N ARG A 131 0.80 -15.33 3.59
CA ARG A 131 0.02 -15.10 4.82
C ARG A 131 0.89 -14.82 6.03
N MET A 132 2.02 -15.51 6.17
CA MET A 132 2.90 -15.31 7.32
C MET A 132 3.43 -13.89 7.40
N ARG A 133 3.95 -13.37 6.28
CA ARG A 133 4.47 -12.00 6.23
C ARG A 133 3.36 -10.97 6.33
N PHE A 134 2.21 -11.25 5.74
CA PHE A 134 1.03 -10.40 5.90
C PHE A 134 0.62 -10.28 7.37
N ASN A 135 0.63 -11.38 8.10
CA ASN A 135 0.26 -11.37 9.51
C ASN A 135 1.24 -10.57 10.37
N LEU A 136 2.52 -10.51 10.01
CA LEU A 136 3.47 -9.62 10.70
C LEU A 136 3.05 -8.16 10.58
N VAL A 137 2.65 -7.76 9.39
CA VAL A 137 2.17 -6.39 9.14
C VAL A 137 0.85 -6.14 9.87
N ARG A 138 -0.10 -7.08 9.74
CA ARG A 138 -1.40 -7.00 10.41
C ARG A 138 -1.24 -6.82 11.92
N HIS A 139 -0.36 -7.57 12.53
CA HIS A 139 -0.10 -7.49 13.97
C HIS A 139 0.38 -6.09 14.38
N ARG A 140 1.29 -5.51 13.60
CA ARG A 140 1.77 -4.15 13.85
C ARG A 140 0.67 -3.11 13.70
N LEU A 141 -0.17 -3.25 12.70
CA LEU A 141 -1.29 -2.33 12.48
C LEU A 141 -2.30 -2.44 13.63
N ARG A 142 -2.53 -3.65 14.11
CA ARG A 142 -3.40 -3.88 15.27
C ARG A 142 -2.85 -3.22 16.53
N GLU A 143 -1.57 -3.39 16.81
CA GLU A 143 -0.93 -2.77 17.96
C GLU A 143 -0.98 -1.25 17.89
N ARG A 144 -0.77 -0.69 16.70
CA ARG A 144 -0.65 0.75 16.51
C ARG A 144 -2.00 1.46 16.46
N TYR A 145 -2.98 0.88 15.78
CA TYR A 145 -4.26 1.52 15.50
C TYR A 145 -5.47 0.81 16.11
N GLY A 146 -5.29 -0.32 16.71
CA GLY A 146 -6.40 -1.10 17.24
C GLY A 146 -7.25 -1.77 16.17
N TRP A 147 -6.74 -1.93 14.97
CA TRP A 147 -7.46 -2.57 13.87
C TRP A 147 -7.63 -4.07 14.09
N ASN A 148 -8.75 -4.61 13.61
CA ASN A 148 -9.03 -6.05 13.71
C ASN A 148 -8.39 -6.87 12.60
#